data_8dab5a32cf8a3841e07340a4b94e85ee
#
_entry.id   8dab5a32cf8a3841e07340a4b94e85ee
#
_cell.length_a   1.000
_cell.length_b   1.000
_cell.length_c   1.000
_cell.angle_alpha   90.00
_cell.angle_beta   90.00
_cell.angle_gamma   90.00
#
_symmetry.space_group_name_H-M   'P 1'
#
loop_
_entity.id
_entity.type
_entity.pdbx_description
1 polymer ?
#
loop_
_entity_poly.entity_id
_entity_poly.type
_entity_poly.pdbx_seq_one_letter_code
_entity_poly.pdbx_strand_id
1 'polypeptide(L)'
;MFAAGDLVVYGGEGVCRVESIGPSGLAYDGGDKVYYHLSPLYRGGTVMTPVDTAVLMRPIISRDCALKLIAALPALPEQKPAERGMRAAKDFYHQLVLRCDCAELAAMIHGICRKRAWALRHGKKVSQMDERYLKRAEDQLYGELAAAL
;
A
#
# COMPACT_ATOMS: atom_id res chain seq x y z
N MET A 1 -14.53 1.07 14.24
CA MET A 1 -13.83 2.35 14.47
C MET A 1 -12.47 2.06 15.10
N PHE A 2 -11.45 2.77 14.66
CA PHE A 2 -10.10 2.62 15.20
C PHE A 2 -9.91 3.49 16.45
N ALA A 3 -8.93 3.14 17.26
CA ALA A 3 -8.62 3.86 18.48
C ALA A 3 -7.20 4.43 18.42
N ALA A 4 -6.93 5.43 19.25
CA ALA A 4 -5.58 5.99 19.36
C ALA A 4 -4.57 4.89 19.68
N GLY A 5 -3.44 4.90 19.01
CA GLY A 5 -2.41 3.87 19.10
C GLY A 5 -2.52 2.75 18.09
N ASP A 6 -3.66 2.60 17.42
CA ASP A 6 -3.83 1.55 16.41
C ASP A 6 -2.95 1.83 15.19
N LEU A 7 -2.42 0.76 14.60
CA LEU A 7 -1.73 0.81 13.32
C LEU A 7 -2.69 0.39 12.22
N VAL A 8 -2.79 1.22 11.21
CA VAL A 8 -3.72 1.01 10.09
C VAL A 8 -3.00 1.22 8.77
N VAL A 9 -3.52 0.61 7.70
CA VAL A 9 -3.14 0.95 6.34
C VAL A 9 -4.16 1.96 5.83
N TYR A 10 -3.69 3.12 5.43
CA TYR A 10 -4.53 4.20 4.92
C TYR A 10 -4.15 4.48 3.46
N GLY A 11 -4.96 3.98 2.55
CA GLY A 11 -4.84 4.24 1.11
C GLY A 11 -3.41 4.22 0.60
N GLY A 12 -3.06 5.24 -0.18
CA GLY A 12 -1.70 5.39 -0.72
C GLY A 12 -0.64 5.85 0.27
N GLU A 13 -1.03 6.19 1.50
CA GLU A 13 -0.09 6.63 2.55
C GLU A 13 0.64 5.46 3.21
N GLY A 14 0.13 4.24 3.07
CA GLY A 14 0.70 3.08 3.72
C GLY A 14 0.36 2.99 5.20
N VAL A 15 1.29 2.46 5.99
CA VAL A 15 1.05 2.25 7.43
C VAL A 15 1.10 3.57 8.19
N CYS A 16 0.05 3.84 8.95
CA CYS A 16 -0.07 5.02 9.80
C CYS A 16 -0.46 4.60 11.21
N ARG A 17 -0.06 5.40 12.19
CA ARG A 17 -0.54 5.26 13.56
C ARG A 17 -1.67 6.25 13.77
N VAL A 18 -2.76 5.81 14.39
CA VAL A 18 -3.82 6.70 14.83
C VAL A 18 -3.32 7.42 16.09
N GLU A 19 -3.05 8.71 15.98
CA GLU A 19 -2.55 9.50 17.10
C GLU A 19 -3.71 9.96 18.00
N SER A 20 -4.80 10.43 17.37
CA SER A 20 -5.97 10.89 18.10
C SER A 20 -7.19 10.88 17.18
N ILE A 21 -8.36 11.02 17.79
CA ILE A 21 -9.64 11.13 17.09
C ILE A 21 -10.33 12.37 17.64
N GLY A 22 -10.73 13.28 16.78
CA GLY A 22 -11.37 14.50 17.21
C GLY A 22 -11.52 15.52 16.10
N PRO A 23 -11.88 16.77 16.42
CA PRO A 23 -12.04 17.80 15.40
C PRO A 23 -10.72 18.10 14.70
N SER A 24 -10.81 18.67 13.49
CA SER A 24 -9.62 19.00 12.71
C SER A 24 -8.75 20.09 13.33
N GLY A 25 -9.34 20.94 14.13
CA GLY A 25 -8.68 22.12 14.66
C GLY A 25 -8.63 23.28 13.68
N LEU A 26 -9.21 23.12 12.49
CA LEU A 26 -9.26 24.17 11.48
C LEU A 26 -10.54 25.00 11.64
N ALA A 27 -10.39 26.32 11.56
CA ALA A 27 -11.48 27.26 11.85
C ALA A 27 -12.65 27.20 10.86
N TYR A 28 -12.41 26.62 9.67
CA TYR A 28 -13.40 26.64 8.59
C TYR A 28 -14.13 25.33 8.36
N ASP A 29 -13.91 24.31 9.18
CA ASP A 29 -14.53 23.00 8.96
C ASP A 29 -15.89 22.83 9.63
N GLY A 30 -16.40 23.87 10.26
CA GLY A 30 -17.71 23.87 10.92
C GLY A 30 -17.75 23.18 12.28
N GLY A 31 -16.67 22.56 12.73
CA GLY A 31 -16.52 22.01 14.08
C GLY A 31 -17.30 20.74 14.38
N ASP A 32 -18.15 20.26 13.47
CA ASP A 32 -19.02 19.10 13.71
C ASP A 32 -18.43 17.78 13.23
N LYS A 33 -17.40 17.84 12.39
CA LYS A 33 -16.78 16.64 11.84
C LYS A 33 -15.71 16.08 12.74
N VAL A 34 -15.68 14.77 12.82
CA VAL A 34 -14.68 14.03 13.58
C VAL A 34 -13.67 13.44 12.60
N TYR A 35 -12.40 13.57 12.92
CA TYR A 35 -11.29 13.12 12.06
C TYR A 35 -10.40 12.17 12.83
N TYR A 36 -9.80 11.21 12.08
CA TYR A 36 -8.61 10.53 12.55
C TYR A 36 -7.40 11.41 12.26
N HIS A 37 -6.55 11.58 13.26
CA HIS A 37 -5.26 12.24 13.11
C HIS A 37 -4.20 11.15 13.00
N LEU A 38 -3.64 10.98 11.81
CA LEU A 38 -2.75 9.86 11.47
C LEU A 38 -1.31 10.35 11.34
N SER A 39 -0.39 9.51 11.77
CA SER A 39 1.04 9.74 11.62
C SER A 39 1.63 8.61 10.79
N PRO A 40 2.07 8.87 9.54
CA PRO A 40 2.74 7.84 8.74
C PRO A 40 4.00 7.35 9.45
N LEU A 41 4.22 6.01 9.47
CA LEU A 41 5.35 5.44 10.20
C LEU A 41 6.70 5.71 9.53
N TYR A 42 6.72 5.79 8.20
CA TYR A 42 7.96 5.80 7.44
C TYR A 42 8.26 7.14 6.79
N ARG A 43 7.50 8.14 7.11
CA ARG A 43 7.74 9.51 6.65
C ARG A 43 7.15 10.50 7.63
N GLY A 44 7.56 11.75 7.53
CA GLY A 44 7.09 12.80 8.40
C GLY A 44 5.71 13.32 8.03
N GLY A 45 5.18 14.18 8.88
CA GLY A 45 3.91 14.86 8.67
C GLY A 45 2.76 14.19 9.38
N THR A 46 1.60 14.82 9.23
CA THR A 46 0.33 14.35 9.82
C THR A 46 -0.72 14.35 8.73
N VAL A 47 -1.52 13.30 8.70
CA VAL A 47 -2.65 13.18 7.79
C VAL A 47 -3.93 13.20 8.61
N MET A 48 -4.89 14.03 8.21
CA MET A 48 -6.22 14.04 8.81
C MET A 48 -7.23 13.49 7.81
N THR A 49 -8.06 12.56 8.25
CA THR A 49 -9.11 12.00 7.41
C THR A 49 -10.40 11.87 8.21
N PRO A 50 -11.57 12.18 7.60
CA PRO A 50 -12.83 11.98 8.29
C PRO A 50 -13.01 10.52 8.72
N VAL A 51 -13.66 10.29 9.85
CA VAL A 51 -13.90 8.92 10.35
C VAL A 51 -14.79 8.11 9.41
N ASP A 52 -15.56 8.79 8.54
CA ASP A 52 -16.41 8.19 7.52
C ASP A 52 -15.79 8.21 6.12
N THR A 53 -14.47 8.31 6.03
CA THR A 53 -13.76 8.40 4.76
C THR A 53 -14.08 7.22 3.84
N ALA A 54 -14.17 7.51 2.53
CA ALA A 54 -14.29 6.48 1.49
C ALA A 54 -12.93 5.87 1.10
N VAL A 55 -11.83 6.46 1.54
CA VAL A 55 -10.48 5.93 1.29
C VAL A 55 -10.29 4.65 2.10
N LEU A 56 -9.65 3.65 1.49
CA LEU A 56 -9.38 2.39 2.16
C LEU A 56 -8.63 2.63 3.47
N MET A 57 -9.19 2.09 4.56
CA MET A 57 -8.57 2.15 5.86
C MET A 57 -8.85 0.83 6.58
N ARG A 58 -7.81 0.08 6.87
CA ARG A 58 -7.92 -1.23 7.52
C ARG A 58 -6.79 -1.41 8.54
N PRO A 59 -6.97 -2.31 9.52
CA PRO A 59 -5.86 -2.64 10.41
C PRO A 59 -4.72 -3.29 9.61
N ILE A 60 -3.49 -3.19 10.11
CA ILE A 60 -2.38 -3.94 9.53
C ILE A 60 -2.61 -5.43 9.75
N ILE A 61 -1.97 -6.27 8.93
CA ILE A 61 -2.06 -7.72 9.10
C ILE A 61 -1.40 -8.11 10.43
N SER A 62 -1.84 -9.25 10.96
CA SER A 62 -1.26 -9.81 12.18
C SER A 62 0.14 -10.36 11.89
N ARG A 63 0.93 -10.53 12.96
CA ARG A 63 2.24 -11.19 12.86
C ARG A 63 2.13 -12.58 12.23
N ASP A 64 1.12 -13.37 12.64
CA ASP A 64 0.91 -14.71 12.10
C ASP A 64 0.60 -14.67 10.61
N CYS A 65 -0.25 -13.74 10.16
CA CYS A 65 -0.54 -13.58 8.74
C CYS A 65 0.71 -13.13 7.97
N ALA A 66 1.52 -12.24 8.54
CA ALA A 66 2.76 -11.80 7.92
C ALA A 66 3.73 -12.97 7.74
N LEU A 67 3.91 -13.79 8.76
CA LEU A 67 4.79 -14.96 8.69
C LEU A 67 4.31 -16.00 7.68
N LYS A 68 3.00 -16.24 7.61
CA LYS A 68 2.40 -17.13 6.61
C LYS A 68 2.61 -16.62 5.20
N LEU A 69 2.45 -15.32 4.98
CA LEU A 69 2.67 -14.72 3.66
C LEU A 69 4.12 -14.86 3.24
N ILE A 70 5.07 -14.55 4.14
CA ILE A 70 6.50 -14.68 3.85
C ILE A 70 6.84 -16.12 3.47
N ALA A 71 6.31 -17.10 4.18
CA ALA A 71 6.54 -18.50 3.87
C ALA A 71 5.94 -18.91 2.52
N ALA A 72 4.86 -18.26 2.09
CA ALA A 72 4.18 -18.57 0.84
C ALA A 72 4.76 -17.82 -0.37
N LEU A 73 5.63 -16.83 -0.18
CA LEU A 73 6.14 -15.98 -1.27
C LEU A 73 6.70 -16.79 -2.45
N PRO A 74 7.52 -17.85 -2.26
CA PRO A 74 8.06 -18.59 -3.41
C PRO A 74 7.00 -19.28 -4.26
N ALA A 75 5.83 -19.57 -3.70
CA ALA A 75 4.75 -20.29 -4.38
C ALA A 75 3.65 -19.38 -4.92
N LEU A 76 3.72 -18.06 -4.68
CA LEU A 76 2.69 -17.14 -5.14
C LEU A 76 2.72 -17.02 -6.67
N PRO A 77 1.53 -17.05 -7.32
CA PRO A 77 1.45 -16.84 -8.75
C PRO A 77 1.76 -15.39 -9.10
N GLU A 78 2.24 -15.18 -10.32
CA GLU A 78 2.41 -13.83 -10.83
C GLU A 78 1.05 -13.19 -11.12
N GLN A 79 0.95 -11.89 -10.85
CA GLN A 79 -0.17 -11.08 -11.32
C GLN A 79 0.27 -10.34 -12.58
N LYS A 80 -0.51 -10.48 -13.65
CA LYS A 80 -0.25 -9.82 -14.93
C LYS A 80 -1.51 -9.11 -15.41
N PRO A 81 -1.37 -7.96 -16.10
CA PRO A 81 -2.52 -7.33 -16.73
C PRO A 81 -3.18 -8.28 -17.75
N ALA A 82 -4.50 -8.29 -17.78
CA ALA A 82 -5.24 -9.08 -18.77
C ALA A 82 -5.06 -8.57 -20.20
N GLU A 83 -4.83 -7.27 -20.34
CA GLU A 83 -4.62 -6.61 -21.62
C GLU A 83 -3.17 -6.17 -21.77
N ARG A 84 -2.71 -6.11 -23.03
CA ARG A 84 -1.37 -5.62 -23.34
C ARG A 84 -1.37 -4.11 -23.50
N GLY A 85 -0.21 -3.49 -23.29
CA GLY A 85 0.00 -2.07 -23.47
C GLY A 85 0.30 -1.35 -22.16
N MET A 86 0.94 -0.19 -22.30
CA MET A 86 1.40 0.59 -21.14
C MET A 86 0.24 1.12 -20.29
N ARG A 87 -0.84 1.57 -20.94
CA ARG A 87 -2.00 2.12 -20.24
C ARG A 87 -2.72 1.05 -19.41
N ALA A 88 -2.92 -0.13 -20.02
CA ALA A 88 -3.56 -1.25 -19.34
C ALA A 88 -2.70 -1.72 -18.14
N ALA A 89 -1.39 -1.80 -18.33
CA ALA A 89 -0.47 -2.17 -17.24
C ALA A 89 -0.50 -1.12 -16.11
N LYS A 90 -0.49 0.16 -16.45
CA LYS A 90 -0.55 1.23 -15.47
C LYS A 90 -1.83 1.19 -14.65
N ASP A 91 -2.97 1.02 -15.31
CA ASP A 91 -4.27 0.94 -14.62
C ASP A 91 -4.32 -0.29 -13.72
N PHE A 92 -3.82 -1.43 -14.18
CA PHE A 92 -3.75 -2.66 -13.41
C PHE A 92 -2.90 -2.48 -12.14
N TYR A 93 -1.70 -1.95 -12.26
CA TYR A 93 -0.82 -1.71 -11.12
C TYR A 93 -1.43 -0.70 -10.13
N HIS A 94 -2.04 0.35 -10.67
CA HIS A 94 -2.68 1.38 -9.85
C HIS A 94 -3.81 0.79 -9.00
N GLN A 95 -4.64 -0.08 -9.58
CA GLN A 95 -5.71 -0.75 -8.84
C GLN A 95 -5.16 -1.65 -7.72
N LEU A 96 -4.09 -2.39 -7.99
CA LEU A 96 -3.48 -3.25 -6.99
C LEU A 96 -2.91 -2.44 -5.82
N VAL A 97 -2.27 -1.31 -6.11
CA VAL A 97 -1.75 -0.41 -5.08
C VAL A 97 -2.88 0.18 -4.24
N LEU A 98 -4.00 0.58 -4.86
CA LEU A 98 -5.14 1.13 -4.14
C LEU A 98 -5.82 0.10 -3.23
N ARG A 99 -5.88 -1.17 -3.64
CA ARG A 99 -6.47 -2.23 -2.84
C ARG A 99 -5.64 -2.60 -1.61
N CYS A 100 -4.33 -2.37 -1.66
CA CYS A 100 -3.41 -2.61 -0.54
C CYS A 100 -3.47 -4.04 0.02
N ASP A 101 -3.80 -5.03 -0.80
CA ASP A 101 -3.80 -6.43 -0.39
C ASP A 101 -2.38 -6.98 -0.45
N CYS A 102 -1.88 -7.51 0.68
CA CYS A 102 -0.49 -7.95 0.79
C CYS A 102 -0.14 -9.06 -0.21
N ALA A 103 -1.01 -10.04 -0.40
CA ALA A 103 -0.76 -11.13 -1.34
C ALA A 103 -0.76 -10.64 -2.79
N GLU A 104 -1.69 -9.73 -3.13
CA GLU A 104 -1.73 -9.12 -4.46
C GLU A 104 -0.48 -8.27 -4.72
N LEU A 105 -0.04 -7.49 -3.73
CA LEU A 105 1.18 -6.70 -3.85
C LEU A 105 2.42 -7.58 -4.03
N ALA A 106 2.51 -8.68 -3.28
CA ALA A 106 3.60 -9.63 -3.42
C ALA A 106 3.63 -10.26 -4.82
N ALA A 107 2.47 -10.67 -5.34
CA ALA A 107 2.35 -11.24 -6.68
C ALA A 107 2.70 -10.21 -7.77
N MET A 108 2.31 -8.96 -7.59
CA MET A 108 2.68 -7.85 -8.47
C MET A 108 4.19 -7.64 -8.51
N ILE A 109 4.82 -7.60 -7.34
CA ILE A 109 6.28 -7.46 -7.22
C ILE A 109 6.98 -8.60 -7.96
N HIS A 110 6.52 -9.83 -7.76
CA HIS A 110 7.06 -11.01 -8.43
C HIS A 110 6.97 -10.88 -9.95
N GLY A 111 5.81 -10.48 -10.47
CA GLY A 111 5.60 -10.31 -11.90
C GLY A 111 6.50 -9.23 -12.51
N ILE A 112 6.62 -8.08 -11.85
CA ILE A 112 7.47 -6.99 -12.34
C ILE A 112 8.94 -7.39 -12.29
N CYS A 113 9.40 -8.04 -11.21
CA CYS A 113 10.79 -8.49 -11.10
C CYS A 113 11.16 -9.51 -12.18
N ARG A 114 10.25 -10.43 -12.50
CA ARG A 114 10.49 -11.40 -13.59
C ARG A 114 10.55 -10.72 -14.95
N LYS A 115 9.66 -9.78 -15.21
CA LYS A 115 9.66 -8.99 -16.44
C LYS A 115 10.95 -8.18 -16.58
N ARG A 116 11.41 -7.57 -15.51
CA ARG A 116 12.67 -6.83 -15.46
C ARG A 116 13.87 -7.73 -15.75
N ALA A 117 13.92 -8.89 -15.11
CA ALA A 117 15.01 -9.84 -15.30
C ALA A 117 15.07 -10.33 -16.76
N TRP A 118 13.90 -10.60 -17.35
CA TRP A 118 13.81 -10.98 -18.75
C TRP A 118 14.36 -9.89 -19.68
N ALA A 119 13.95 -8.63 -19.44
CA ALA A 119 14.40 -7.50 -20.25
C ALA A 119 15.92 -7.32 -20.17
N LEU A 120 16.50 -7.42 -18.96
CA LEU A 120 17.95 -7.31 -18.78
C LEU A 120 18.70 -8.42 -19.49
N ARG A 121 18.19 -9.67 -19.44
CA ARG A 121 18.83 -10.79 -20.13
C ARG A 121 18.81 -10.67 -21.66
N HIS A 122 17.81 -9.96 -22.20
CA HIS A 122 17.64 -9.77 -23.65
C HIS A 122 18.14 -8.40 -24.14
N GLY A 123 18.88 -7.67 -23.30
CA GLY A 123 19.43 -6.36 -23.66
C GLY A 123 18.36 -5.29 -23.93
N LYS A 124 17.17 -5.46 -23.41
CA LYS A 124 16.06 -4.50 -23.58
C LYS A 124 16.01 -3.53 -22.41
N LYS A 125 15.43 -2.36 -22.64
CA LYS A 125 15.25 -1.35 -21.61
C LYS A 125 14.19 -1.78 -20.61
N VAL A 126 14.45 -1.51 -19.34
CA VAL A 126 13.48 -1.70 -18.27
C VAL A 126 12.50 -0.53 -18.26
N SER A 127 11.21 -0.83 -18.14
CA SER A 127 10.17 0.19 -18.11
C SER A 127 10.28 1.05 -16.83
N GLN A 128 10.34 2.37 -17.00
CA GLN A 128 10.37 3.29 -15.88
C GLN A 128 9.05 3.26 -15.09
N MET A 129 7.94 3.04 -15.78
CA MET A 129 6.64 2.87 -15.12
C MET A 129 6.64 1.65 -14.22
N ASP A 130 7.15 0.51 -14.72
CA ASP A 130 7.27 -0.71 -13.92
C ASP A 130 8.14 -0.48 -12.69
N GLU A 131 9.27 0.21 -12.83
CA GLU A 131 10.16 0.53 -11.72
C GLU A 131 9.48 1.39 -10.65
N ARG A 132 8.70 2.37 -11.06
CA ARG A 132 7.97 3.23 -10.12
C ARG A 132 6.93 2.46 -9.33
N TYR A 133 6.14 1.62 -10.01
CA TYR A 133 5.12 0.82 -9.33
C TYR A 133 5.73 -0.29 -8.50
N LEU A 134 6.85 -0.87 -8.93
CA LEU A 134 7.60 -1.82 -8.12
C LEU A 134 8.01 -1.20 -6.79
N LYS A 135 8.60 0.00 -6.83
CA LYS A 135 8.99 0.70 -5.60
C LYS A 135 7.80 1.01 -4.70
N ARG A 136 6.69 1.47 -5.26
CA ARG A 136 5.49 1.74 -4.47
C ARG A 136 4.94 0.48 -3.82
N ALA A 137 4.89 -0.63 -4.56
CA ALA A 137 4.41 -1.91 -4.03
C ALA A 137 5.34 -2.43 -2.94
N GLU A 138 6.65 -2.35 -3.14
CA GLU A 138 7.64 -2.75 -2.14
C GLU A 138 7.52 -1.91 -0.87
N ASP A 139 7.44 -0.59 -1.00
CA ASP A 139 7.32 0.30 0.15
C ASP A 139 6.06 -0.02 0.97
N GLN A 140 4.93 -0.25 0.31
CA GLN A 140 3.69 -0.60 0.99
C GLN A 140 3.75 -1.97 1.65
N LEU A 141 4.17 -2.99 0.91
CA LEU A 141 4.21 -4.36 1.43
C LEU A 141 5.24 -4.51 2.53
N TYR A 142 6.46 -4.06 2.29
CA TYR A 142 7.55 -4.22 3.26
C TYR A 142 7.32 -3.36 4.50
N GLY A 143 6.74 -2.17 4.33
CA GLY A 143 6.36 -1.34 5.46
C GLY A 143 5.34 -2.00 6.36
N GLU A 144 4.33 -2.63 5.79
CA GLU A 144 3.31 -3.34 6.57
C GLU A 144 3.88 -4.60 7.22
N LEU A 145 4.67 -5.39 6.50
CA LEU A 145 5.33 -6.57 7.07
C LEU A 145 6.24 -6.19 8.24
N ALA A 146 7.03 -5.14 8.09
CA ALA A 146 7.91 -4.67 9.15
C ALA A 146 7.12 -4.23 10.39
N ALA A 147 6.00 -3.53 10.19
CA ALA A 147 5.14 -3.10 11.29
C ALA A 147 4.47 -4.28 12.00
N ALA A 148 4.10 -5.34 11.27
CA ALA A 148 3.46 -6.54 11.81
C ALA A 148 4.42 -7.44 12.59
N LEU A 149 5.68 -7.42 12.22
CA LEU A 149 6.72 -8.22 12.85
C LEU A 149 7.37 -7.48 14.01
#